data_5c02588d1b2d713320f109f8d5da6444
#
_entry.id   5c02588d1b2d713320f109f8d5da6444
#
_cell.length_a   1.000
_cell.length_b   1.000
_cell.length_c   1.000
_cell.angle_alpha   90.00
_cell.angle_beta   90.00
_cell.angle_gamma   90.00
#
_symmetry.space_group_name_H-M   'P 1'
#
loop_
_entity.id
_entity.type
_entity.pdbx_description
1 polymer ?
#
loop_
_entity_poly.entity_id
_entity_poly.type
_entity_poly.pdbx_seq_one_letter_code
_entity_poly.pdbx_strand_id
1 'polypeptide(L)'
;DFFLRALGGERRFHRLSTPGEGLIVGERGQIANISGDPSRVQMGHHCLVDGFLNVQQYAYLSIGSYCGIGVDARIDCAGYVEIGNGCTLAEVVYISDGLHRPLLANQRIEHGIDLFQGSHVMDAYGPGTETSFVRIEDLVWIGLRAVVLSGVTIGRGSVIAAGAVVSQDVPPFSVVAGNPGRVIGQIPADDFDIESHPTYRLHRGNEPL
;
A
#
# COMPACT_ATOMS: atom_id res chain seq x y z
N ASP A 1 3.52 21.35 19.90
CA ASP A 1 4.39 20.28 19.35
C ASP A 1 3.68 19.29 18.42
N PHE A 2 2.38 19.02 18.66
CA PHE A 2 1.55 18.19 17.78
C PHE A 2 1.42 18.80 16.38
N PHE A 3 1.05 20.05 16.26
CA PHE A 3 0.92 20.78 15.01
C PHE A 3 2.23 20.85 14.19
N LEU A 4 3.36 21.01 14.86
CA LEU A 4 4.66 21.10 14.17
C LEU A 4 5.13 19.74 13.62
N ARG A 5 4.78 18.64 14.28
CA ARG A 5 5.09 17.28 13.80
C ARG A 5 4.22 16.90 12.62
N ALA A 6 2.93 17.17 12.66
CA ALA A 6 2.00 16.97 11.55
C ALA A 6 2.43 17.78 10.31
N LEU A 7 2.76 19.07 10.47
CA LEU A 7 3.26 19.92 9.37
C LEU A 7 4.59 19.42 8.79
N GLY A 8 5.46 18.81 9.60
CA GLY A 8 6.70 18.19 9.15
C GLY A 8 6.45 16.93 8.31
N GLY A 9 5.47 16.12 8.68
CA GLY A 9 5.02 14.95 7.95
C GLY A 9 4.44 15.32 6.58
N GLU A 10 3.47 16.23 6.54
CA GLU A 10 2.86 16.71 5.30
C GLU A 10 3.88 17.26 4.31
N ARG A 11 4.78 18.14 4.74
CA ARG A 11 5.85 18.69 3.89
C ARG A 11 6.74 17.60 3.28
N ARG A 12 7.01 16.53 4.04
CA ARG A 12 7.79 15.40 3.56
C ARG A 12 7.02 14.63 2.49
N PHE A 13 5.72 14.39 2.70
CA PHE A 13 4.88 13.73 1.72
C PHE A 13 4.83 14.54 0.42
N HIS A 14 4.55 15.84 0.46
CA HIS A 14 4.53 16.71 -0.73
C HIS A 14 5.86 16.76 -1.49
N ARG A 15 6.98 16.56 -0.80
CA ARG A 15 8.30 16.50 -1.44
C ARG A 15 8.60 15.17 -2.10
N LEU A 16 8.10 14.06 -1.54
CA LEU A 16 8.44 12.68 -1.91
C LEU A 16 7.34 11.95 -2.66
N SER A 17 6.20 12.59 -2.87
CA SER A 17 5.06 12.06 -3.61
C SER A 17 4.32 13.15 -4.36
N THR A 18 3.38 12.76 -5.20
CA THR A 18 2.43 13.64 -5.88
C THR A 18 1.04 13.39 -5.31
N PRO A 19 0.69 14.01 -4.17
CA PRO A 19 -0.63 13.82 -3.57
C PRO A 19 -1.67 14.71 -4.25
N GLY A 20 -2.91 14.23 -4.30
CA GLY A 20 -4.07 15.04 -4.61
C GLY A 20 -4.43 16.00 -3.47
N GLU A 21 -5.49 16.76 -3.68
CA GLU A 21 -6.01 17.69 -2.68
C GLU A 21 -6.55 16.96 -1.45
N GLY A 22 -6.45 17.56 -0.26
CA GLY A 22 -7.02 17.04 0.97
C GLY A 22 -6.27 15.85 1.58
N LEU A 23 -4.96 15.70 1.30
CA LEU A 23 -4.13 14.74 2.01
C LEU A 23 -4.05 15.10 3.49
N ILE A 24 -4.31 14.13 4.35
CA ILE A 24 -4.10 14.20 5.80
C ILE A 24 -3.00 13.21 6.18
N VAL A 25 -1.94 13.70 6.82
CA VAL A 25 -0.87 12.86 7.36
C VAL A 25 -1.01 12.78 8.87
N GLY A 26 -1.25 11.57 9.39
CA GLY A 26 -1.35 11.31 10.82
C GLY A 26 0.02 11.40 11.53
N GLU A 27 0.02 11.25 12.84
CA GLU A 27 1.24 11.37 13.66
C GLU A 27 2.33 10.36 13.30
N ARG A 28 1.93 9.18 12.84
CA ARG A 28 2.83 8.09 12.46
C ARG A 28 3.03 7.98 10.96
N GLY A 29 2.36 8.85 10.20
CA GLY A 29 2.50 8.87 8.74
C GLY A 29 3.93 9.13 8.30
N GLN A 30 4.51 8.18 7.56
CA GLN A 30 5.88 8.26 7.09
C GLN A 30 5.97 7.86 5.62
N ILE A 31 6.91 8.46 4.91
CA ILE A 31 7.22 8.10 3.53
C ILE A 31 8.75 8.05 3.34
N ALA A 32 9.21 6.98 2.69
CA ALA A 32 10.54 6.85 2.14
C ALA A 32 10.40 6.53 0.65
N ASN A 33 10.77 7.48 -0.19
CA ASN A 33 10.88 7.30 -1.63
C ASN A 33 12.37 7.37 -1.98
N ILE A 34 12.96 6.20 -2.19
CA ILE A 34 14.42 6.05 -2.39
C ILE A 34 14.88 6.69 -3.70
N SER A 35 14.01 6.74 -4.71
CA SER A 35 14.34 7.41 -5.97
C SER A 35 14.48 8.93 -5.83
N GLY A 36 13.81 9.51 -4.83
CA GLY A 36 13.68 10.96 -4.69
C GLY A 36 12.76 11.62 -5.73
N ASP A 37 12.24 10.86 -6.70
CA ASP A 37 11.32 11.34 -7.73
C ASP A 37 9.87 11.25 -7.23
N PRO A 38 9.19 12.40 -6.97
CA PRO A 38 7.82 12.39 -6.46
C PRO A 38 6.81 11.70 -7.38
N SER A 39 7.06 11.66 -8.68
CA SER A 39 6.17 11.02 -9.66
C SER A 39 6.05 9.51 -9.49
N ARG A 40 6.98 8.91 -8.75
CA ARG A 40 6.97 7.48 -8.41
C ARG A 40 5.95 7.13 -7.32
N VAL A 41 5.42 8.12 -6.62
CA VAL A 41 4.40 7.92 -5.59
C VAL A 41 3.23 8.85 -5.89
N GLN A 42 2.18 8.31 -6.45
CA GLN A 42 0.98 9.06 -6.76
C GLN A 42 -0.13 8.75 -5.76
N MET A 43 -0.85 9.76 -5.35
CA MET A 43 -1.97 9.63 -4.43
C MET A 43 -3.14 10.48 -4.92
N GLY A 44 -4.31 9.92 -4.89
CA GLY A 44 -5.55 10.64 -5.20
C GLY A 44 -5.95 11.66 -4.12
N HIS A 45 -7.16 12.17 -4.24
CA HIS A 45 -7.70 13.20 -3.35
C HIS A 45 -8.19 12.60 -2.02
N HIS A 46 -8.17 13.41 -0.95
CA HIS A 46 -8.77 13.10 0.35
C HIS A 46 -8.29 11.79 0.97
N CYS A 47 -7.00 11.52 0.90
CA CYS A 47 -6.38 10.38 1.55
C CYS A 47 -5.92 10.72 2.97
N LEU A 48 -6.04 9.72 3.86
CA LEU A 48 -5.43 9.77 5.21
C LEU A 48 -4.30 8.75 5.28
N VAL A 49 -3.11 9.16 5.70
CA VAL A 49 -1.96 8.27 5.84
C VAL A 49 -1.39 8.39 7.25
N ASP A 50 -1.51 7.34 8.03
CA ASP A 50 -0.92 7.20 9.36
C ASP A 50 0.00 5.97 9.46
N GLY A 51 0.39 5.44 8.31
CA GLY A 51 1.29 4.32 8.12
C GLY A 51 2.60 4.70 7.45
N PHE A 52 3.38 3.71 7.06
CA PHE A 52 4.68 3.88 6.40
C PHE A 52 4.63 3.43 4.93
N LEU A 53 4.86 4.36 4.02
CA LEU A 53 5.04 4.10 2.59
C LEU A 53 6.53 4.02 2.28
N ASN A 54 7.03 2.83 1.93
CA ASN A 54 8.43 2.58 1.60
C ASN A 54 8.53 2.17 0.12
N VAL A 55 9.05 3.06 -0.71
CA VAL A 55 9.11 2.90 -2.16
C VAL A 55 10.55 2.88 -2.63
N GLN A 56 10.96 1.79 -3.25
CA GLN A 56 12.33 1.54 -3.70
C GLN A 56 12.69 2.35 -4.96
N GLN A 57 13.97 2.31 -5.34
CA GLN A 57 14.59 3.15 -6.38
C GLN A 57 13.83 3.14 -7.72
N TYR A 58 13.34 1.98 -8.15
CA TYR A 58 12.67 1.82 -9.45
C TYR A 58 11.18 1.49 -9.32
N ALA A 59 10.68 1.50 -8.09
CA ALA A 59 9.30 1.15 -7.79
C ALA A 59 8.32 2.27 -8.13
N TYR A 60 7.05 1.90 -8.22
CA TYR A 60 5.94 2.82 -8.42
C TYR A 60 4.78 2.45 -7.51
N LEU A 61 4.33 3.40 -6.71
CA LEU A 61 3.17 3.27 -5.82
C LEU A 61 2.06 4.21 -6.28
N SER A 62 0.89 3.65 -6.54
CA SER A 62 -0.32 4.42 -6.83
C SER A 62 -1.39 4.14 -5.77
N ILE A 63 -1.96 5.19 -5.20
CA ILE A 63 -3.07 5.13 -4.25
C ILE A 63 -4.19 6.00 -4.79
N GLY A 64 -5.37 5.45 -4.94
CA GLY A 64 -6.57 6.16 -5.39
C GLY A 64 -7.07 7.20 -4.39
N SER A 65 -8.21 7.80 -4.70
CA SER A 65 -8.84 8.80 -3.84
C SER A 65 -9.63 8.17 -2.70
N TYR A 66 -9.82 8.93 -1.60
CA TYR A 66 -10.60 8.52 -0.43
C TYR A 66 -10.07 7.26 0.26
N CYS A 67 -8.77 7.08 0.25
CA CYS A 67 -8.11 5.95 0.89
C CYS A 67 -7.65 6.28 2.31
N GLY A 68 -7.81 5.30 3.20
CA GLY A 68 -7.28 5.35 4.57
C GLY A 68 -6.16 4.33 4.76
N ILE A 69 -4.97 4.80 5.10
CA ILE A 69 -3.83 3.95 5.49
C ILE A 69 -3.66 4.09 7.01
N GLY A 70 -4.08 3.06 7.74
CA GLY A 70 -4.15 3.06 9.19
C GLY A 70 -2.80 3.11 9.91
N VAL A 71 -2.87 3.30 11.21
CA VAL A 71 -1.69 3.43 12.10
C VAL A 71 -0.77 2.22 11.96
N ASP A 72 0.52 2.50 11.75
CA ASP A 72 1.56 1.48 11.57
C ASP A 72 1.29 0.48 10.42
N ALA A 73 0.32 0.75 9.55
CA ALA A 73 0.22 -0.01 8.30
C ALA A 73 1.45 0.27 7.44
N ARG A 74 1.95 -0.75 6.76
CA ARG A 74 3.20 -0.66 6.00
C ARG A 74 3.02 -1.16 4.58
N ILE A 75 3.42 -0.35 3.62
CA ILE A 75 3.49 -0.71 2.20
C ILE A 75 4.94 -0.69 1.78
N ASP A 76 5.52 -1.88 1.52
CA ASP A 76 6.85 -2.04 0.95
C ASP A 76 6.72 -2.28 -0.56
N CYS A 77 6.93 -1.25 -1.34
CA CYS A 77 6.85 -1.27 -2.79
C CYS A 77 8.25 -1.37 -3.40
N ALA A 78 8.55 -2.52 -3.97
CA ALA A 78 9.82 -2.82 -4.63
C ALA A 78 9.72 -2.77 -6.15
N GLY A 79 8.55 -3.00 -6.72
CA GLY A 79 8.22 -2.92 -8.14
C GLY A 79 6.99 -2.08 -8.40
N TYR A 80 5.80 -2.65 -8.17
CA TYR A 80 4.54 -1.96 -8.46
C TYR A 80 3.43 -2.32 -7.49
N VAL A 81 2.93 -1.32 -6.76
CA VAL A 81 1.74 -1.45 -5.90
C VAL A 81 0.68 -0.45 -6.35
N GLU A 82 -0.51 -0.94 -6.60
CA GLU A 82 -1.68 -0.15 -6.98
C GLU A 82 -2.81 -0.38 -5.98
N ILE A 83 -3.36 0.70 -5.44
CA ILE A 83 -4.51 0.69 -4.54
C ILE A 83 -5.57 1.59 -5.17
N GLY A 84 -6.73 1.05 -5.44
CA GLY A 84 -7.88 1.73 -6.02
C GLY A 84 -8.51 2.75 -5.08
N ASN A 85 -9.66 3.29 -5.49
CA ASN A 85 -10.36 4.31 -4.74
C ASN A 85 -11.16 3.73 -3.56
N GLY A 86 -11.32 4.52 -2.50
CA GLY A 86 -12.17 4.16 -1.35
C GLY A 86 -11.67 2.98 -0.54
N CYS A 87 -10.40 2.64 -0.66
CA CYS A 87 -9.81 1.54 0.08
C CYS A 87 -9.46 1.94 1.51
N THR A 88 -9.65 1.02 2.44
CA THR A 88 -9.25 1.21 3.85
C THR A 88 -8.34 0.07 4.29
N LEU A 89 -7.14 0.42 4.69
CA LEU A 89 -6.19 -0.46 5.34
C LEU A 89 -6.22 -0.16 6.84
N ALA A 90 -6.63 -1.13 7.63
CA ALA A 90 -6.62 -1.00 9.09
C ALA A 90 -5.19 -0.97 9.64
N GLU A 91 -5.07 -0.86 10.95
CA GLU A 91 -3.78 -0.74 11.64
C GLU A 91 -2.90 -1.98 11.42
N VAL A 92 -1.60 -1.76 11.30
CA VAL A 92 -0.57 -2.81 11.21
C VAL A 92 -0.79 -3.77 10.02
N VAL A 93 -1.52 -3.35 8.99
CA VAL A 93 -1.58 -4.07 7.71
C VAL A 93 -0.21 -4.07 7.06
N TYR A 94 0.20 -5.18 6.46
CA TYR A 94 1.43 -5.27 5.70
C TYR A 94 1.19 -5.67 4.25
N ILE A 95 1.66 -4.86 3.32
CA ILE A 95 1.60 -5.13 1.87
C ILE A 95 3.02 -5.11 1.33
N SER A 96 3.39 -6.14 0.56
CA SER A 96 4.67 -6.16 -0.13
C SER A 96 4.55 -6.86 -1.48
N ASP A 97 5.07 -6.21 -2.51
CA ASP A 97 5.23 -6.77 -3.86
C ASP A 97 6.62 -7.38 -4.09
N GLY A 98 7.51 -7.25 -3.13
CA GLY A 98 8.85 -7.82 -3.15
C GLY A 98 8.91 -9.19 -2.47
N LEU A 99 9.58 -10.14 -3.12
CA LEU A 99 9.93 -11.41 -2.52
C LEU A 99 11.41 -11.36 -2.14
N HIS A 100 11.69 -11.29 -0.84
CA HIS A 100 13.02 -11.54 -0.34
C HIS A 100 13.37 -13.03 -0.56
N ARG A 101 14.01 -13.33 -1.68
CA ARG A 101 14.43 -14.69 -2.00
C ARG A 101 15.94 -14.85 -1.93
N PRO A 102 16.47 -15.38 -0.89
CA PRO A 102 17.57 -16.29 -1.09
C PRO A 102 17.00 -17.68 -1.33
N LEU A 103 16.84 -18.05 -2.62
CA LEU A 103 16.29 -19.36 -3.03
C LEU A 103 17.19 -20.50 -2.58
N LEU A 104 18.51 -20.30 -2.58
CA LEU A 104 19.50 -21.31 -2.20
C LEU A 104 20.15 -20.98 -0.86
N ALA A 105 20.50 -22.01 -0.10
CA ALA A 105 21.09 -21.82 1.23
C ALA A 105 22.43 -21.05 1.18
N ASN A 106 23.25 -21.27 0.16
CA ASN A 106 24.51 -20.52 -0.06
C ASN A 106 24.25 -19.04 -0.33
N GLN A 107 23.23 -18.69 -1.11
CA GLN A 107 22.86 -17.29 -1.36
C GLN A 107 22.41 -16.58 -0.08
N ARG A 108 21.77 -17.30 0.84
CA ARG A 108 21.41 -16.73 2.16
C ARG A 108 22.64 -16.38 3.00
N ILE A 109 23.68 -17.22 2.94
CA ILE A 109 24.94 -16.95 3.66
C ILE A 109 25.67 -15.76 3.00
N GLU A 110 25.76 -15.72 1.67
CA GLU A 110 26.36 -14.62 0.93
C GLU A 110 25.65 -13.30 1.25
N HIS A 111 24.34 -13.26 1.20
CA HIS A 111 23.56 -12.09 1.59
C HIS A 111 23.80 -11.67 3.05
N GLY A 112 23.88 -12.62 3.97
CA GLY A 112 24.24 -12.34 5.36
C GLY A 112 25.64 -11.74 5.52
N ILE A 113 26.61 -12.22 4.77
CA ILE A 113 27.98 -11.68 4.76
C ILE A 113 27.99 -10.25 4.23
N ASP A 114 27.29 -9.98 3.14
CA ASP A 114 27.17 -8.65 2.54
C ASP A 114 26.57 -7.64 3.51
N LEU A 115 25.54 -8.03 4.26
CA LEU A 115 24.95 -7.19 5.32
C LEU A 115 25.98 -6.84 6.41
N PHE A 116 26.79 -7.81 6.85
CA PHE A 116 27.83 -7.58 7.85
C PHE A 116 28.99 -6.73 7.34
N GLN A 117 29.27 -6.77 6.05
CA GLN A 117 30.32 -5.96 5.43
C GLN A 117 29.88 -4.52 5.12
N GLY A 118 28.62 -4.17 5.46
CA GLY A 118 28.07 -2.82 5.26
C GLY A 118 27.73 -2.50 3.81
N SER A 119 27.80 -3.49 2.92
CA SER A 119 27.28 -3.37 1.58
C SER A 119 25.76 -3.55 1.61
N HIS A 120 25.04 -2.47 1.40
CA HIS A 120 23.58 -2.46 1.08
C HIS A 120 22.57 -2.68 2.20
N VAL A 121 22.83 -2.20 3.41
CA VAL A 121 21.82 -2.16 4.49
C VAL A 121 20.54 -1.41 4.09
N MET A 122 20.59 -0.58 3.03
CA MET A 122 19.44 0.20 2.55
C MET A 122 18.73 -0.43 1.34
N ASP A 123 19.32 -1.44 0.73
CA ASP A 123 18.74 -2.11 -0.43
C ASP A 123 18.21 -3.50 -0.03
N ALA A 124 17.15 -3.49 0.80
CA ALA A 124 16.45 -4.72 1.19
C ALA A 124 15.96 -5.53 -0.03
N TYR A 125 16.00 -4.90 -1.20
CA TYR A 125 15.57 -5.41 -2.48
C TYR A 125 16.69 -5.30 -3.52
N GLY A 126 17.89 -5.79 -3.18
CA GLY A 126 19.06 -5.79 -4.03
C GLY A 126 18.96 -6.67 -5.28
N PRO A 127 20.04 -6.77 -6.07
CA PRO A 127 20.06 -7.60 -7.28
C PRO A 127 19.63 -9.03 -6.98
N GLY A 128 18.58 -9.51 -7.66
CA GLY A 128 17.99 -10.84 -7.46
C GLY A 128 16.71 -10.85 -6.62
N THR A 129 16.23 -9.71 -6.12
CA THR A 129 14.86 -9.61 -5.62
C THR A 129 13.90 -9.72 -6.79
N GLU A 130 13.11 -10.78 -6.82
CA GLU A 130 11.98 -10.84 -7.74
C GLU A 130 10.90 -9.90 -7.21
N THR A 131 10.57 -8.90 -8.01
CA THR A 131 9.41 -8.04 -7.79
C THR A 131 8.27 -8.52 -8.66
N SER A 132 7.08 -8.48 -8.13
CA SER A 132 5.87 -8.69 -8.87
C SER A 132 5.00 -7.44 -8.75
N PHE A 133 3.72 -7.57 -8.87
CA PHE A 133 2.80 -6.47 -8.57
C PHE A 133 1.88 -6.86 -7.42
N VAL A 134 1.33 -5.87 -6.73
CA VAL A 134 0.15 -6.03 -5.89
C VAL A 134 -0.89 -5.04 -6.40
N ARG A 135 -2.08 -5.55 -6.68
CA ARG A 135 -3.22 -4.73 -7.08
C ARG A 135 -4.36 -4.90 -6.09
N ILE A 136 -4.83 -3.81 -5.53
CA ILE A 136 -6.01 -3.74 -4.69
C ILE A 136 -7.01 -2.87 -5.43
N GLU A 137 -8.10 -3.46 -5.89
CA GLU A 137 -9.14 -2.74 -6.61
C GLU A 137 -9.95 -1.82 -5.68
N ASP A 138 -10.93 -1.10 -6.23
CA ASP A 138 -11.71 -0.13 -5.47
C ASP A 138 -12.50 -0.74 -4.31
N LEU A 139 -12.75 0.05 -3.27
CA LEU A 139 -13.64 -0.26 -2.15
C LEU A 139 -13.23 -1.50 -1.34
N VAL A 140 -11.96 -1.86 -1.35
CA VAL A 140 -11.45 -2.99 -0.57
C VAL A 140 -11.19 -2.55 0.87
N TRP A 141 -11.64 -3.38 1.81
CA TRP A 141 -11.31 -3.22 3.23
C TRP A 141 -10.35 -4.31 3.68
N ILE A 142 -9.19 -3.90 4.19
CA ILE A 142 -8.16 -4.81 4.73
C ILE A 142 -8.11 -4.63 6.24
N GLY A 143 -8.46 -5.70 6.95
CA GLY A 143 -8.56 -5.74 8.41
C GLY A 143 -7.19 -5.72 9.12
N LEU A 144 -7.25 -5.42 10.41
CA LEU A 144 -6.10 -5.32 11.31
C LEU A 144 -5.09 -6.48 11.14
N ARG A 145 -3.80 -6.15 10.99
CA ARG A 145 -2.69 -7.12 10.88
C ARG A 145 -2.82 -8.13 9.74
N ALA A 146 -3.64 -7.85 8.73
CA ALA A 146 -3.63 -8.67 7.53
C ALA A 146 -2.33 -8.44 6.73
N VAL A 147 -1.94 -9.47 5.99
CA VAL A 147 -0.73 -9.47 5.15
C VAL A 147 -1.14 -9.76 3.71
N VAL A 148 -0.71 -8.92 2.77
CA VAL A 148 -0.89 -9.14 1.33
C VAL A 148 0.48 -9.38 0.71
N LEU A 149 0.64 -10.56 0.11
CA LEU A 149 1.89 -11.00 -0.49
C LEU A 149 1.99 -10.59 -1.96
N SER A 150 3.19 -10.67 -2.47
CA SER A 150 3.57 -10.38 -3.85
C SER A 150 2.76 -11.20 -4.87
N GLY A 151 2.39 -10.56 -5.98
CA GLY A 151 1.69 -11.19 -7.09
C GLY A 151 0.17 -11.30 -6.92
N VAL A 152 -0.40 -10.66 -5.89
CA VAL A 152 -1.83 -10.77 -5.56
C VAL A 152 -2.64 -9.62 -6.15
N THR A 153 -3.80 -9.97 -6.72
CA THR A 153 -4.88 -9.03 -7.02
C THR A 153 -6.03 -9.26 -6.03
N ILE A 154 -6.47 -8.20 -5.34
CA ILE A 154 -7.68 -8.22 -4.50
C ILE A 154 -8.78 -7.50 -5.25
N GLY A 155 -9.82 -8.25 -5.62
CA GLY A 155 -10.95 -7.75 -6.40
C GLY A 155 -11.83 -6.77 -5.61
N ARG A 156 -12.45 -5.87 -6.36
CA ARG A 156 -13.30 -4.78 -5.90
C ARG A 156 -14.27 -5.20 -4.78
N GLY A 157 -14.45 -4.33 -3.79
CA GLY A 157 -15.44 -4.50 -2.73
C GLY A 157 -15.18 -5.67 -1.81
N SER A 158 -13.99 -6.30 -1.88
CA SER A 158 -13.66 -7.43 -1.01
C SER A 158 -13.28 -7.00 0.39
N VAL A 159 -13.46 -7.88 1.35
CA VAL A 159 -13.07 -7.72 2.75
C VAL A 159 -12.04 -8.77 3.11
N ILE A 160 -10.88 -8.33 3.55
CA ILE A 160 -9.84 -9.17 4.11
C ILE A 160 -9.92 -9.09 5.62
N ALA A 161 -10.25 -10.20 6.27
CA ALA A 161 -10.42 -10.25 7.72
C ALA A 161 -9.11 -10.00 8.46
N ALA A 162 -9.21 -9.55 9.69
CA ALA A 162 -8.05 -9.31 10.55
C ALA A 162 -7.15 -10.55 10.65
N GLY A 163 -5.83 -10.34 10.55
CA GLY A 163 -4.82 -11.40 10.62
C GLY A 163 -4.77 -12.37 9.44
N ALA A 164 -5.52 -12.14 8.37
CA ALA A 164 -5.47 -12.98 7.19
C ALA A 164 -4.14 -12.79 6.42
N VAL A 165 -3.63 -13.86 5.82
CA VAL A 165 -2.45 -13.84 4.93
C VAL A 165 -2.90 -14.17 3.52
N VAL A 166 -2.98 -13.16 2.67
CA VAL A 166 -3.44 -13.27 1.28
C VAL A 166 -2.25 -13.58 0.39
N SER A 167 -2.24 -14.79 -0.17
CA SER A 167 -1.17 -15.29 -1.05
C SER A 167 -1.67 -15.73 -2.42
N GLN A 168 -2.94 -15.48 -2.73
CA GLN A 168 -3.60 -15.80 -3.99
C GLN A 168 -4.61 -14.70 -4.32
N ASP A 169 -4.95 -14.56 -5.59
CA ASP A 169 -5.95 -13.61 -6.03
C ASP A 169 -7.29 -13.81 -5.32
N VAL A 170 -7.92 -12.70 -5.02
CA VAL A 170 -9.23 -12.64 -4.36
C VAL A 170 -10.26 -12.16 -5.36
N PRO A 171 -11.31 -12.96 -5.64
CA PRO A 171 -12.40 -12.51 -6.52
C PRO A 171 -13.11 -11.28 -5.94
N PRO A 172 -13.71 -10.43 -6.77
CA PRO A 172 -14.49 -9.29 -6.29
C PRO A 172 -15.58 -9.70 -5.30
N PHE A 173 -15.91 -8.80 -4.36
CA PHE A 173 -16.96 -8.95 -3.36
C PHE A 173 -16.81 -10.19 -2.47
N SER A 174 -15.57 -10.61 -2.22
CA SER A 174 -15.28 -11.80 -1.40
C SER A 174 -14.86 -11.42 0.01
N VAL A 175 -15.21 -12.27 0.96
CA VAL A 175 -14.69 -12.23 2.34
C VAL A 175 -13.61 -13.28 2.48
N VAL A 176 -12.38 -12.85 2.81
CA VAL A 176 -11.21 -13.73 2.99
C VAL A 176 -10.76 -13.72 4.43
N ALA A 177 -10.49 -14.92 4.99
CA ALA A 177 -9.95 -15.05 6.34
C ALA A 177 -8.92 -16.17 6.43
N GLY A 178 -8.09 -16.11 7.47
CA GLY A 178 -7.15 -17.17 7.86
C GLY A 178 -5.73 -17.01 7.29
N ASN A 179 -4.86 -17.92 7.70
CA ASN A 179 -3.48 -18.08 7.22
C ASN A 179 -3.22 -19.56 6.87
N PRO A 180 -3.08 -19.91 5.58
CA PRO A 180 -3.27 -19.04 4.42
C PRO A 180 -4.73 -18.57 4.25
N GLY A 181 -4.89 -17.35 3.67
CA GLY A 181 -6.21 -16.76 3.43
C GLY A 181 -7.06 -17.59 2.47
N ARG A 182 -8.33 -17.75 2.82
CA ARG A 182 -9.32 -18.45 1.98
C ARG A 182 -10.60 -17.63 1.91
N VAL A 183 -11.26 -17.69 0.77
CA VAL A 183 -12.60 -17.14 0.62
C VAL A 183 -13.54 -17.93 1.51
N ILE A 184 -14.17 -17.24 2.47
CA ILE A 184 -15.12 -17.83 3.43
C ILE A 184 -16.55 -17.38 3.20
N GLY A 185 -16.76 -16.40 2.33
CA GLY A 185 -18.06 -15.84 2.02
C GLY A 185 -17.99 -14.83 0.89
N GLN A 186 -19.16 -14.33 0.53
CA GLN A 186 -19.30 -13.26 -0.46
C GLN A 186 -20.18 -12.15 0.10
N ILE A 187 -19.89 -10.95 -0.33
CA ILE A 187 -20.69 -9.75 -0.07
C ILE A 187 -21.61 -9.57 -1.29
N PRO A 188 -22.88 -9.22 -1.11
CA PRO A 188 -23.70 -8.87 -2.23
C PRO A 188 -23.05 -7.79 -3.09
N ALA A 189 -22.89 -8.07 -4.37
CA ALA A 189 -22.40 -7.06 -5.30
C ALA A 189 -23.41 -5.92 -5.32
N ASP A 190 -22.93 -4.71 -5.04
CA ASP A 190 -23.69 -3.50 -5.28
C ASP A 190 -23.08 -2.75 -6.47
N ASP A 191 -23.91 -2.03 -7.17
CA ASP A 191 -23.50 -1.18 -8.29
C ASP A 191 -22.98 0.18 -7.78
N PHE A 192 -22.48 0.22 -6.53
CA PHE A 192 -21.98 1.45 -5.94
C PHE A 192 -20.78 1.94 -6.76
N ASP A 193 -20.99 3.05 -7.41
CA ASP A 193 -19.97 3.81 -8.10
C ASP A 193 -19.55 4.98 -7.22
N ILE A 194 -18.29 4.96 -6.76
CA ILE A 194 -17.73 6.02 -5.92
C ILE A 194 -17.83 7.39 -6.62
N GLU A 195 -17.70 7.42 -7.93
CA GLU A 195 -17.78 8.66 -8.72
C GLU A 195 -19.23 9.22 -8.75
N SER A 196 -20.23 8.37 -8.57
CA SER A 196 -21.63 8.79 -8.48
C SER A 196 -22.02 9.32 -7.10
N HIS A 197 -21.21 9.08 -6.07
CA HIS A 197 -21.54 9.48 -4.70
C HIS A 197 -21.57 11.00 -4.55
N PRO A 198 -22.62 11.59 -3.95
CA PRO A 198 -22.78 13.05 -3.87
C PRO A 198 -21.57 13.76 -3.22
N THR A 199 -21.01 13.18 -2.17
CA THR A 199 -19.85 13.74 -1.48
C THR A 199 -18.60 13.73 -2.36
N TYR A 200 -18.40 12.67 -3.14
CA TYR A 200 -17.30 12.57 -4.08
C TYR A 200 -17.40 13.65 -5.16
N ARG A 201 -18.60 13.86 -5.73
CA ARG A 201 -18.84 14.91 -6.72
C ARG A 201 -18.63 16.32 -6.18
N LEU A 202 -19.00 16.58 -4.92
CA LEU A 202 -18.82 17.88 -4.28
C LEU A 202 -17.35 18.26 -4.13
N HIS A 203 -16.46 17.30 -3.95
CA HIS A 203 -15.03 17.54 -3.77
C HIS A 203 -14.22 17.57 -5.08
N ARG A 204 -14.75 17.02 -6.15
CA ARG A 204 -14.11 17.08 -7.48
C ARG A 204 -14.20 18.44 -8.18
N GLY A 205 -14.85 19.44 -7.58
CA GLY A 205 -14.95 20.82 -8.07
C GLY A 205 -14.55 21.04 -9.53
N ASN A 206 -15.46 20.83 -10.48
CA ASN A 206 -15.35 21.27 -11.90
C ASN A 206 -14.09 20.86 -12.72
N GLU A 207 -13.37 19.80 -12.38
CA GLU A 207 -12.35 19.26 -13.30
C GLU A 207 -13.05 18.44 -14.41
N PRO A 208 -12.77 18.73 -15.70
CA PRO A 208 -13.28 17.91 -16.81
C PRO A 208 -12.61 16.53 -16.78
N LEU A 209 -13.39 15.50 -17.11
CA LEU A 209 -12.99 14.11 -17.30
C LEU A 209 -11.89 13.99 -18.35
#